data_91ef0033b771f1ddd751a4998aa0c9e4
#
_entry.id   91ef0033b771f1ddd751a4998aa0c9e4
#
_cell.length_a   1.000
_cell.length_b   1.000
_cell.length_c   1.000
_cell.angle_alpha   90.00
_cell.angle_beta   90.00
_cell.angle_gamma   90.00
#
_symmetry.space_group_name_H-M   'P 1'
#
loop_
_entity.id
_entity.type
_entity.pdbx_description
1 polymer ?
#
loop_
_entity_poly.entity_id
_entity_poly.type
_entity_poly.pdbx_seq_one_letter_code
_entity_poly.pdbx_strand_id
1 'polypeptide(L)'
;MNHVNWSFSSLKDYVGCPKRYYEVKVAKNFETKITHALTYGKEVHTALEKYVRDGVELPENYKRFKTMVDELQNIPGNKLVEHEMALLRDKTPCSFNDKDRWVRGIADLLIVDDSIAYVVDYKTGKANYPDLDQLKLMALMVFAHFPQVQEVKGALIFILKNQLVSEEYKRSQMDSLWAIFESKVIRLEQSFENNQWAPNPTPLCGYCPVTTCEFNRC
;
A
#
# COMPACT_ATOMS: atom_id res chain seq x y z
N MET A 1 19.04 -18.37 2.16
CA MET A 1 17.59 -18.12 2.05
C MET A 1 17.40 -17.04 1.00
N ASN A 2 16.55 -17.28 0.01
CA ASN A 2 16.23 -16.23 -0.96
C ASN A 2 15.51 -15.10 -0.21
N HIS A 3 16.08 -13.91 -0.26
CA HIS A 3 15.55 -12.74 0.42
C HIS A 3 14.27 -12.29 -0.30
N VAL A 4 13.12 -12.55 0.31
CA VAL A 4 11.82 -12.13 -0.25
C VAL A 4 11.55 -10.70 0.16
N ASN A 5 11.50 -9.82 -0.82
CA ASN A 5 11.14 -8.43 -0.64
C ASN A 5 9.66 -8.24 -1.00
N TRP A 6 8.89 -7.65 -0.10
CA TRP A 6 7.46 -7.49 -0.29
C TRP A 6 6.94 -6.08 0.02
N SER A 7 5.76 -5.80 -0.42
CA SER A 7 4.96 -4.61 -0.10
C SER A 7 3.52 -5.05 0.14
N PHE A 8 2.69 -4.17 0.68
CA PHE A 8 1.26 -4.47 0.86
C PHE A 8 0.61 -4.99 -0.43
N SER A 9 0.80 -4.28 -1.54
CA SER A 9 0.20 -4.65 -2.83
C SER A 9 0.72 -5.99 -3.36
N SER A 10 2.03 -6.27 -3.24
CA SER A 10 2.60 -7.53 -3.69
C SER A 10 2.14 -8.72 -2.84
N LEU A 11 2.05 -8.54 -1.51
CA LEU A 11 1.53 -9.57 -0.61
C LEU A 11 0.05 -9.83 -0.87
N LYS A 12 -0.75 -8.78 -1.12
CA LYS A 12 -2.16 -8.91 -1.50
C LYS A 12 -2.34 -9.67 -2.81
N ASP A 13 -1.52 -9.37 -3.81
CA ASP A 13 -1.52 -10.10 -5.10
C ASP A 13 -1.21 -11.59 -4.88
N TYR A 14 -0.20 -11.90 -4.04
CA TYR A 14 0.15 -13.28 -3.69
C TYR A 14 -0.99 -14.01 -2.95
N VAL A 15 -1.54 -13.40 -1.92
CA VAL A 15 -2.66 -13.97 -1.15
C VAL A 15 -3.88 -14.19 -2.05
N GLY A 16 -4.11 -13.27 -2.99
CA GLY A 16 -5.20 -13.40 -3.97
C GLY A 16 -5.05 -14.63 -4.87
N CYS A 17 -3.86 -14.87 -5.42
CA CYS A 17 -3.54 -16.06 -6.20
C CYS A 17 -2.01 -16.22 -6.36
N PRO A 18 -1.36 -17.16 -5.66
CA PRO A 18 0.08 -17.39 -5.80
C PRO A 18 0.53 -17.63 -7.24
N LYS A 19 -0.21 -18.41 -8.02
CA LYS A 19 0.11 -18.66 -9.45
C LYS A 19 0.10 -17.36 -10.26
N ARG A 20 -0.94 -16.53 -10.12
CA ARG A 20 -1.01 -15.24 -10.81
C ARG A 20 0.14 -14.32 -10.38
N TYR A 21 0.43 -14.25 -9.07
CA TYR A 21 1.54 -13.46 -8.55
C TYR A 21 2.87 -13.90 -9.18
N TYR A 22 3.16 -15.19 -9.20
CA TYR A 22 4.38 -15.73 -9.82
C TYR A 22 4.47 -15.35 -11.29
N GLU A 23 3.45 -15.66 -12.08
CA GLU A 23 3.46 -15.46 -13.52
C GLU A 23 3.59 -13.99 -13.93
N VAL A 24 2.98 -13.08 -13.16
CA VAL A 24 2.95 -11.65 -13.50
C VAL A 24 4.12 -10.88 -12.85
N LYS A 25 4.47 -11.19 -11.58
CA LYS A 25 5.43 -10.39 -10.80
C LYS A 25 6.83 -11.00 -10.73
N VAL A 26 6.93 -12.32 -10.68
CA VAL A 26 8.20 -13.02 -10.51
C VAL A 26 8.77 -13.45 -11.86
N ALA A 27 8.07 -14.31 -12.57
CA ALA A 27 8.48 -14.85 -13.88
C ALA A 27 8.28 -13.83 -15.02
N LYS A 28 7.33 -12.88 -14.85
CA LYS A 28 6.99 -11.84 -15.84
C LYS A 28 6.59 -12.40 -17.21
N ASN A 29 5.96 -13.58 -17.21
CA ASN A 29 5.44 -14.24 -18.42
C ASN A 29 4.20 -13.54 -18.96
N PHE A 30 3.47 -12.81 -18.10
CA PHE A 30 2.24 -12.10 -18.45
C PHE A 30 2.24 -10.69 -17.88
N GLU A 31 1.67 -9.76 -18.63
CA GLU A 31 1.52 -8.36 -18.19
C GLU A 31 0.10 -8.08 -17.71
N THR A 32 -0.03 -7.21 -16.72
CA THR A 32 -1.32 -6.66 -16.35
C THR A 32 -1.70 -5.54 -17.30
N LYS A 33 -2.87 -5.60 -17.91
CA LYS A 33 -3.36 -4.53 -18.79
C LYS A 33 -3.49 -3.22 -18.01
N ILE A 34 -2.90 -2.16 -18.55
CA ILE A 34 -3.10 -0.80 -18.03
C ILE A 34 -4.53 -0.40 -18.36
N THR A 35 -5.32 -0.12 -17.33
CA THR A 35 -6.71 0.35 -17.50
C THR A 35 -6.78 1.86 -17.35
N HIS A 36 -7.80 2.48 -17.94
CA HIS A 36 -8.07 3.90 -17.77
C HIS A 36 -8.18 4.29 -16.27
N ALA A 37 -8.75 3.41 -15.44
CA ALA A 37 -8.84 3.64 -14.00
C ALA A 37 -7.48 3.73 -13.30
N LEU A 38 -6.51 2.89 -13.71
CA LEU A 38 -5.15 2.95 -13.18
C LEU A 38 -4.42 4.23 -13.58
N THR A 39 -4.57 4.63 -14.87
CA THR A 39 -3.98 5.89 -15.37
C THR A 39 -4.57 7.08 -14.63
N TYR A 40 -5.89 7.15 -14.54
CA TYR A 40 -6.59 8.21 -13.81
C TYR A 40 -6.16 8.28 -12.35
N GLY A 41 -6.07 7.13 -11.66
CA GLY A 41 -5.59 7.06 -10.27
C GLY A 41 -4.20 7.70 -10.13
N LYS A 42 -3.27 7.32 -10.99
CA LYS A 42 -1.90 7.87 -10.99
C LYS A 42 -1.87 9.38 -11.25
N GLU A 43 -2.66 9.88 -12.20
CA GLU A 43 -2.74 11.31 -12.51
C GLU A 43 -3.25 12.11 -11.30
N VAL A 44 -4.27 11.60 -10.62
CA VAL A 44 -4.82 12.23 -9.42
C VAL A 44 -3.77 12.28 -8.31
N HIS A 45 -3.12 11.15 -7.98
CA HIS A 45 -2.06 11.12 -6.96
C HIS A 45 -0.94 12.10 -7.29
N THR A 46 -0.44 12.12 -8.53
CA THR A 46 0.59 13.07 -8.95
C THR A 46 0.15 14.53 -8.82
N ALA A 47 -1.12 14.84 -9.09
CA ALA A 47 -1.64 16.20 -8.94
C ALA A 47 -1.72 16.63 -7.47
N LEU A 48 -2.21 15.74 -6.60
CA LEU A 48 -2.29 15.98 -5.15
C LEU A 48 -0.89 16.09 -4.53
N GLU A 49 0.03 15.23 -4.93
CA GLU A 49 1.44 15.28 -4.53
C GLU A 49 2.05 16.66 -4.81
N LYS A 50 1.98 17.14 -6.06
CA LYS A 50 2.53 18.44 -6.47
C LYS A 50 1.84 19.59 -5.76
N TYR A 51 0.54 19.49 -5.52
CA TYR A 51 -0.19 20.51 -4.79
C TYR A 51 0.30 20.63 -3.33
N VAL A 52 0.44 19.50 -2.63
CA VAL A 52 0.87 19.49 -1.23
C VAL A 52 2.36 19.80 -1.08
N ARG A 53 3.23 19.26 -1.96
CA ARG A 53 4.68 19.41 -1.87
C ARG A 53 5.16 20.77 -2.37
N ASP A 54 4.68 21.18 -3.54
CA ASP A 54 5.25 22.28 -4.32
C ASP A 54 4.32 23.49 -4.42
N GLY A 55 3.10 23.41 -3.88
CA GLY A 55 2.09 24.47 -4.00
C GLY A 55 1.56 24.67 -5.42
N VAL A 56 1.76 23.68 -6.31
CA VAL A 56 1.27 23.74 -7.70
C VAL A 56 -0.25 23.62 -7.71
N GLU A 57 -0.95 24.60 -8.30
CA GLU A 57 -2.41 24.60 -8.39
C GLU A 57 -2.95 23.30 -9.01
N LEU A 58 -4.04 22.79 -8.41
CA LEU A 58 -4.70 21.61 -8.94
C LEU A 58 -5.31 21.91 -10.33
N PRO A 59 -5.14 20.97 -11.30
CA PRO A 59 -5.87 21.03 -12.56
C PRO A 59 -7.37 21.20 -12.37
N GLU A 60 -8.06 21.85 -13.30
CA GLU A 60 -9.48 22.22 -13.19
C GLU A 60 -10.38 21.03 -12.80
N ASN A 61 -10.16 19.88 -13.42
CA ASN A 61 -10.89 18.63 -13.15
C ASN A 61 -10.64 18.05 -11.75
N TYR A 62 -9.60 18.51 -11.02
CA TYR A 62 -9.25 18.05 -9.67
C TYR A 62 -9.46 19.11 -8.59
N LYS A 63 -9.84 20.36 -8.93
CA LYS A 63 -10.10 21.44 -7.96
C LYS A 63 -11.14 21.09 -6.89
N ARG A 64 -12.06 20.19 -7.21
CA ARG A 64 -13.05 19.67 -6.25
C ARG A 64 -12.43 18.96 -5.04
N PHE A 65 -11.16 18.54 -5.12
CA PHE A 65 -10.45 17.89 -4.02
C PHE A 65 -9.70 18.88 -3.13
N LYS A 66 -9.62 20.14 -3.55
CA LYS A 66 -8.80 21.17 -2.89
C LYS A 66 -9.15 21.33 -1.42
N THR A 67 -10.42 21.52 -1.09
CA THR A 67 -10.87 21.75 0.30
C THR A 67 -10.42 20.63 1.24
N MET A 68 -10.63 19.39 0.83
CA MET A 68 -10.23 18.22 1.62
C MET A 68 -8.70 18.17 1.84
N VAL A 69 -7.92 18.48 0.80
CA VAL A 69 -6.45 18.46 0.92
C VAL A 69 -5.95 19.64 1.76
N ASP A 70 -6.58 20.81 1.65
CA ASP A 70 -6.28 21.98 2.49
C ASP A 70 -6.55 21.67 3.98
N GLU A 71 -7.63 20.96 4.29
CA GLU A 71 -7.93 20.51 5.66
C GLU A 71 -6.81 19.59 6.20
N LEU A 72 -6.30 18.67 5.38
CA LEU A 72 -5.15 17.84 5.76
C LEU A 72 -3.88 18.65 5.97
N GLN A 73 -3.64 19.66 5.13
CA GLN A 73 -2.49 20.55 5.29
C GLN A 73 -2.56 21.41 6.56
N ASN A 74 -3.76 21.71 7.05
CA ASN A 74 -3.96 22.47 8.29
C ASN A 74 -3.73 21.63 9.56
N ILE A 75 -3.64 20.28 9.47
CA ILE A 75 -3.25 19.44 10.60
C ILE A 75 -1.82 19.84 11.03
N PRO A 76 -1.56 20.13 12.32
CA PRO A 76 -0.20 20.41 12.79
C PRO A 76 0.79 19.31 12.48
N GLY A 77 2.08 19.63 12.41
CA GLY A 77 3.15 18.66 12.22
C GLY A 77 3.89 18.77 10.89
N ASN A 78 4.90 17.93 10.72
CA ASN A 78 5.71 17.85 9.51
C ASN A 78 5.03 17.01 8.44
N LYS A 79 4.82 17.58 7.23
CA LYS A 79 4.18 16.93 6.09
C LYS A 79 5.24 16.27 5.20
N LEU A 80 5.11 14.97 5.02
CA LEU A 80 5.96 14.15 4.18
C LEU A 80 5.09 13.53 3.09
N VAL A 81 5.29 13.94 1.85
CA VAL A 81 4.49 13.53 0.69
C VAL A 81 5.22 12.45 -0.08
N GLU A 82 4.50 11.40 -0.51
CA GLU A 82 5.08 10.21 -1.15
C GLU A 82 6.25 9.68 -0.32
N HIS A 83 6.01 9.56 0.99
CA HIS A 83 7.08 9.22 1.92
C HIS A 83 7.44 7.74 1.86
N GLU A 84 8.66 7.48 1.42
CA GLU A 84 9.22 6.14 1.26
C GLU A 84 9.72 5.57 2.60
N MET A 85 9.26 4.38 2.95
CA MET A 85 9.68 3.64 4.14
C MET A 85 10.03 2.20 3.78
N ALA A 86 11.09 1.67 4.39
CA ALA A 86 11.46 0.26 4.28
C ALA A 86 12.04 -0.26 5.58
N LEU A 87 11.85 -1.56 5.83
CA LEU A 87 12.37 -2.25 6.99
C LEU A 87 13.15 -3.49 6.59
N LEU A 88 14.18 -3.80 7.34
CA LEU A 88 14.85 -5.09 7.34
C LEU A 88 13.95 -6.16 7.99
N ARG A 89 14.36 -7.43 7.92
CA ARG A 89 13.58 -8.55 8.48
C ARG A 89 13.42 -8.49 10.00
N ASP A 90 14.36 -7.88 10.71
CA ASP A 90 14.28 -7.63 12.14
C ASP A 90 13.38 -6.44 12.49
N LYS A 91 12.70 -5.88 11.49
CA LYS A 91 11.79 -4.73 11.59
C LYS A 91 12.50 -3.40 11.90
N THR A 92 13.82 -3.33 11.74
CA THR A 92 14.58 -2.06 11.83
C THR A 92 14.49 -1.27 10.52
N PRO A 93 14.45 0.08 10.58
CA PRO A 93 14.43 0.93 9.40
C PRO A 93 15.67 0.75 8.52
N CYS A 94 15.46 0.80 7.21
CA CYS A 94 16.54 0.82 6.22
C CYS A 94 16.20 1.77 5.06
N SER A 95 17.15 1.97 4.15
CA SER A 95 16.89 2.70 2.92
C SER A 95 15.83 2.00 2.07
N PHE A 96 14.96 2.79 1.41
CA PHE A 96 13.90 2.26 0.52
C PHE A 96 14.43 1.37 -0.59
N ASN A 97 15.66 1.64 -1.05
CA ASN A 97 16.35 0.88 -2.09
C ASN A 97 17.42 -0.07 -1.54
N ASP A 98 17.44 -0.30 -0.22
CA ASP A 98 18.35 -1.27 0.37
C ASP A 98 18.15 -2.66 -0.24
N LYS A 99 19.26 -3.34 -0.58
CA LYS A 99 19.22 -4.69 -1.17
C LYS A 99 18.65 -5.73 -0.22
N ASP A 100 18.84 -5.51 1.09
CA ASP A 100 18.44 -6.41 2.15
C ASP A 100 17.08 -6.01 2.78
N ARG A 101 16.39 -5.01 2.22
CA ARG A 101 15.06 -4.64 2.68
C ARG A 101 14.10 -5.82 2.59
N TRP A 102 13.36 -6.04 3.66
CA TRP A 102 12.34 -7.09 3.73
C TRP A 102 10.96 -6.60 3.30
N VAL A 103 10.54 -5.43 3.80
CA VAL A 103 9.27 -4.81 3.44
C VAL A 103 9.45 -3.34 3.10
N ARG A 104 8.64 -2.85 2.17
CA ARG A 104 8.60 -1.42 1.82
C ARG A 104 7.19 -0.94 1.56
N GLY A 105 6.98 0.36 1.78
CA GLY A 105 5.73 1.06 1.49
C GLY A 105 5.97 2.54 1.24
N ILE A 106 5.02 3.17 0.60
CA ILE A 106 4.99 4.62 0.34
C ILE A 106 3.69 5.13 0.92
N ALA A 107 3.76 6.18 1.73
CA ALA A 107 2.59 6.89 2.21
C ALA A 107 2.33 8.09 1.31
N ASP A 108 1.13 8.21 0.73
CA ASP A 108 0.79 9.35 -0.14
C ASP A 108 0.97 10.68 0.62
N LEU A 109 0.51 10.71 1.88
CA LEU A 109 0.79 11.80 2.82
C LEU A 109 0.97 11.24 4.22
N LEU A 110 2.09 11.56 4.83
CA LEU A 110 2.38 11.29 6.24
C LEU A 110 2.58 12.63 6.96
N ILE A 111 1.83 12.85 8.04
CA ILE A 111 1.95 14.02 8.90
C ILE A 111 2.44 13.53 10.25
N VAL A 112 3.56 14.06 10.73
CA VAL A 112 4.13 13.69 12.04
C VAL A 112 4.08 14.91 12.96
N ASP A 113 3.32 14.77 14.05
CA ASP A 113 3.12 15.77 15.06
C ASP A 113 3.48 15.17 16.44
N ASP A 114 4.71 15.39 16.89
CA ASP A 114 5.26 14.83 18.12
C ASP A 114 5.02 13.31 18.27
N SER A 115 4.10 12.93 19.16
CA SER A 115 3.76 11.53 19.46
C SER A 115 2.62 10.96 18.62
N ILE A 116 2.03 11.75 17.73
CA ILE A 116 0.93 11.34 16.86
C ILE A 116 1.37 11.46 15.40
N ALA A 117 1.00 10.48 14.58
CA ALA A 117 1.15 10.59 13.14
C ALA A 117 -0.16 10.29 12.41
N TYR A 118 -0.34 10.95 11.26
CA TYR A 118 -1.48 10.73 10.38
C TYR A 118 -0.95 10.15 9.07
N VAL A 119 -1.45 8.97 8.70
CA VAL A 119 -1.15 8.32 7.42
C VAL A 119 -2.38 8.42 6.54
N VAL A 120 -2.25 9.09 5.42
CA VAL A 120 -3.32 9.26 4.44
C VAL A 120 -2.95 8.52 3.17
N ASP A 121 -3.90 7.76 2.63
CA ASP A 121 -3.82 7.09 1.34
C ASP A 121 -5.05 7.46 0.51
N TYR A 122 -4.83 8.05 -0.65
CA TYR A 122 -5.89 8.48 -1.56
C TYR A 122 -6.37 7.33 -2.43
N LYS A 123 -7.68 7.16 -2.52
CA LYS A 123 -8.31 6.12 -3.34
C LYS A 123 -9.23 6.73 -4.39
N THR A 124 -9.01 6.37 -5.65
CA THR A 124 -9.90 6.73 -6.78
C THR A 124 -10.90 5.63 -7.11
N GLY A 125 -10.82 4.48 -6.42
CA GLY A 125 -11.71 3.35 -6.59
C GLY A 125 -13.03 3.46 -5.82
N LYS A 126 -13.75 2.31 -5.76
CA LYS A 126 -15.00 2.20 -4.97
C LYS A 126 -14.66 1.97 -3.49
N ALA A 127 -15.45 2.59 -2.61
CA ALA A 127 -15.30 2.47 -1.15
C ALA A 127 -15.93 1.19 -0.56
N ASN A 128 -16.51 0.34 -1.37
CA ASN A 128 -17.12 -0.91 -0.91
C ASN A 128 -16.01 -1.87 -0.44
N TYR A 129 -16.00 -2.24 0.82
CA TYR A 129 -15.04 -3.15 1.43
C TYR A 129 -13.58 -2.63 1.38
N PRO A 130 -13.28 -1.52 2.07
CA PRO A 130 -11.92 -0.99 2.17
C PRO A 130 -11.00 -2.00 2.85
N ASP A 131 -9.80 -2.16 2.29
CA ASP A 131 -8.78 -3.03 2.88
C ASP A 131 -7.91 -2.23 3.84
N LEU A 132 -8.23 -2.30 5.12
CA LEU A 132 -7.53 -1.55 6.17
C LEU A 132 -6.17 -2.15 6.55
N ASP A 133 -5.84 -3.36 6.08
CA ASP A 133 -4.52 -3.95 6.33
C ASP A 133 -3.39 -3.08 5.74
N GLN A 134 -3.67 -2.30 4.70
CA GLN A 134 -2.71 -1.32 4.18
C GLN A 134 -2.34 -0.27 5.24
N LEU A 135 -3.33 0.28 5.94
CA LEU A 135 -3.09 1.27 7.00
C LEU A 135 -2.35 0.66 8.18
N LYS A 136 -2.64 -0.59 8.53
CA LYS A 136 -1.93 -1.33 9.60
C LYS A 136 -0.45 -1.48 9.28
N LEU A 137 -0.12 -1.86 8.03
CA LEU A 137 1.27 -1.95 7.61
C LEU A 137 1.97 -0.59 7.64
N MET A 138 1.30 0.46 7.14
CA MET A 138 1.86 1.82 7.20
C MET A 138 2.10 2.27 8.63
N ALA A 139 1.16 2.01 9.57
CA ALA A 139 1.34 2.32 10.99
C ALA A 139 2.56 1.62 11.58
N LEU A 140 2.77 0.34 11.26
CA LEU A 140 3.95 -0.42 11.69
C LEU A 140 5.26 0.20 11.19
N MET A 141 5.27 0.64 9.92
CA MET A 141 6.43 1.30 9.32
C MET A 141 6.68 2.67 9.95
N VAL A 142 5.63 3.45 10.22
CA VAL A 142 5.73 4.74 10.92
C VAL A 142 6.29 4.53 12.33
N PHE A 143 5.79 3.56 13.08
CA PHE A 143 6.33 3.26 14.40
C PHE A 143 7.82 2.88 14.38
N ALA A 144 8.28 2.19 13.36
CA ALA A 144 9.69 1.83 13.22
C ALA A 144 10.56 3.05 12.86
N HIS A 145 10.13 3.87 11.88
CA HIS A 145 10.89 5.03 11.41
C HIS A 145 10.86 6.23 12.36
N PHE A 146 9.78 6.35 13.16
CA PHE A 146 9.56 7.49 14.07
C PHE A 146 9.38 6.98 15.52
N PRO A 147 10.48 6.74 16.26
CA PRO A 147 10.42 6.15 17.60
C PRO A 147 9.58 6.95 18.61
N GLN A 148 9.47 8.27 18.43
CA GLN A 148 8.66 9.15 19.29
C GLN A 148 7.16 8.96 19.10
N VAL A 149 6.70 8.48 17.93
CA VAL A 149 5.28 8.32 17.63
C VAL A 149 4.68 7.16 18.45
N GLN A 150 3.63 7.43 19.21
CA GLN A 150 2.91 6.46 20.03
C GLN A 150 1.55 6.07 19.44
N GLU A 151 0.98 6.94 18.60
CA GLU A 151 -0.32 6.75 17.96
C GLU A 151 -0.26 7.09 16.48
N VAL A 152 -0.84 6.24 15.64
CA VAL A 152 -1.01 6.49 14.20
C VAL A 152 -2.50 6.49 13.87
N LYS A 153 -2.97 7.58 13.27
CA LYS A 153 -4.31 7.72 12.69
C LYS A 153 -4.23 7.49 11.20
N GLY A 154 -4.67 6.31 10.76
CA GLY A 154 -4.68 5.93 9.36
C GLY A 154 -6.01 6.30 8.68
N ALA A 155 -5.96 6.82 7.47
CA ALA A 155 -7.13 7.19 6.68
C ALA A 155 -7.02 6.75 5.22
N LEU A 156 -8.03 6.03 4.74
CA LEU A 156 -8.29 5.85 3.31
C LEU A 156 -9.30 6.90 2.87
N ILE A 157 -8.89 7.77 1.96
CA ILE A 157 -9.75 8.84 1.45
C ILE A 157 -10.20 8.50 0.03
N PHE A 158 -11.47 8.10 -0.10
CA PHE A 158 -12.11 7.82 -1.38
C PHE A 158 -12.54 9.13 -2.03
N ILE A 159 -11.61 9.79 -2.71
CA ILE A 159 -11.74 11.17 -3.18
C ILE A 159 -12.91 11.40 -4.15
N LEU A 160 -13.27 10.39 -4.98
CA LEU A 160 -14.40 10.49 -5.91
C LEU A 160 -15.76 10.40 -5.20
N LYS A 161 -15.79 9.93 -3.96
CA LYS A 161 -17.00 9.71 -3.17
C LYS A 161 -17.09 10.65 -1.98
N ASN A 162 -16.06 11.46 -1.75
CA ASN A 162 -15.90 12.27 -0.55
C ASN A 162 -16.15 11.44 0.73
N GLN A 163 -15.59 10.24 0.76
CA GLN A 163 -15.76 9.30 1.86
C GLN A 163 -14.41 9.03 2.52
N LEU A 164 -14.37 9.16 3.83
CA LEU A 164 -13.21 8.85 4.67
C LEU A 164 -13.50 7.57 5.47
N VAL A 165 -12.54 6.66 5.47
CA VAL A 165 -12.52 5.49 6.35
C VAL A 165 -11.22 5.55 7.14
N SER A 166 -11.31 5.59 8.46
CA SER A 166 -10.14 5.74 9.33
C SER A 166 -10.09 4.68 10.42
N GLU A 167 -8.88 4.40 10.88
CA GLU A 167 -8.62 3.52 12.01
C GLU A 167 -7.40 4.06 12.80
N GLU A 168 -7.40 3.85 14.13
CA GLU A 168 -6.34 4.30 15.02
C GLU A 168 -5.52 3.11 15.50
N TYR A 169 -4.20 3.28 15.54
CA TYR A 169 -3.25 2.26 15.95
C TYR A 169 -2.33 2.82 17.03
N LYS A 170 -2.07 2.03 18.06
CA LYS A 170 -1.13 2.38 19.14
C LYS A 170 0.14 1.56 19.02
N ARG A 171 1.27 2.15 19.39
CA ARG A 171 2.58 1.46 19.40
C ARG A 171 2.54 0.15 20.20
N SER A 172 1.78 0.10 21.29
CA SER A 172 1.61 -1.11 22.10
C SER A 172 0.94 -2.28 21.36
N GLN A 173 0.34 -2.04 20.20
CA GLN A 173 -0.32 -3.05 19.36
C GLN A 173 0.62 -3.65 18.30
N MET A 174 1.89 -3.21 18.21
CA MET A 174 2.80 -3.60 17.12
C MET A 174 2.87 -5.11 16.92
N ASP A 175 3.00 -5.90 17.96
CA ASP A 175 3.13 -7.36 17.84
C ASP A 175 1.86 -7.99 17.26
N SER A 176 0.69 -7.55 17.71
CA SER A 176 -0.58 -8.03 17.18
C SER A 176 -0.84 -7.61 15.73
N LEU A 177 -0.40 -6.41 15.34
CA LEU A 177 -0.48 -5.93 13.96
C LEU A 177 0.48 -6.70 13.04
N TRP A 178 1.72 -6.99 13.49
CA TRP A 178 2.65 -7.80 12.72
C TRP A 178 2.15 -9.23 12.50
N ALA A 179 1.51 -9.83 13.49
CA ALA A 179 0.96 -11.18 13.39
C ALA A 179 -0.04 -11.35 12.21
N ILE A 180 -0.72 -10.27 11.81
CA ILE A 180 -1.64 -10.25 10.64
C ILE A 180 -0.87 -10.55 9.34
N PHE A 181 0.37 -10.08 9.23
CA PHE A 181 1.19 -10.21 8.02
C PHE A 181 2.09 -11.43 8.05
N GLU A 182 2.63 -11.81 9.22
CA GLU A 182 3.65 -12.85 9.35
C GLU A 182 3.22 -14.18 8.75
N SER A 183 2.01 -14.65 9.02
CA SER A 183 1.51 -15.90 8.43
C SER A 183 1.39 -15.86 6.90
N LYS A 184 1.07 -14.70 6.34
CA LYS A 184 0.96 -14.48 4.90
C LYS A 184 2.36 -14.44 4.26
N VAL A 185 3.31 -13.77 4.92
CA VAL A 185 4.69 -13.64 4.45
C VAL A 185 5.44 -14.96 4.54
N ILE A 186 5.27 -15.74 5.62
CA ILE A 186 5.86 -17.08 5.73
C ILE A 186 5.41 -17.96 4.55
N ARG A 187 4.13 -17.93 4.18
CA ARG A 187 3.65 -18.68 3.01
C ARG A 187 4.25 -18.20 1.70
N LEU A 188 4.43 -16.88 1.54
CA LEU A 188 5.11 -16.31 0.39
C LEU A 188 6.56 -16.81 0.30
N GLU A 189 7.30 -16.77 1.41
CA GLU A 189 8.68 -17.24 1.50
C GLU A 189 8.78 -18.75 1.18
N GLN A 190 7.89 -19.57 1.73
CA GLN A 190 7.80 -21.00 1.43
C GLN A 190 7.53 -21.26 -0.06
N SER A 191 6.70 -20.41 -0.70
CA SER A 191 6.48 -20.54 -2.15
C SER A 191 7.74 -20.28 -2.96
N PHE A 192 8.59 -19.33 -2.54
CA PHE A 192 9.89 -19.10 -3.17
C PHE A 192 10.88 -20.22 -2.90
N GLU A 193 10.94 -20.73 -1.67
CA GLU A 193 11.85 -21.83 -1.28
C GLU A 193 11.53 -23.12 -2.03
N ASN A 194 10.26 -23.47 -2.10
CA ASN A 194 9.81 -24.74 -2.70
C ASN A 194 9.49 -24.62 -4.19
N ASN A 195 9.56 -23.41 -4.76
CA ASN A 195 9.08 -23.10 -6.11
C ASN A 195 7.65 -23.62 -6.36
N GLN A 196 6.74 -23.43 -5.39
CA GLN A 196 5.37 -23.89 -5.45
C GLN A 196 4.40 -22.71 -5.46
N TRP A 197 3.60 -22.62 -6.53
CA TRP A 197 2.71 -21.50 -6.82
C TRP A 197 1.32 -21.99 -7.15
N ALA A 198 0.59 -22.45 -6.15
CA ALA A 198 -0.75 -23.00 -6.32
C ALA A 198 -1.74 -21.95 -6.83
N PRO A 199 -2.62 -22.28 -7.78
CA PRO A 199 -3.71 -21.39 -8.16
C PRO A 199 -4.74 -21.27 -7.04
N ASN A 200 -5.37 -20.11 -6.95
CA ASN A 200 -6.54 -19.88 -6.09
C ASN A 200 -7.75 -19.51 -6.96
N PRO A 201 -8.56 -20.48 -7.38
CA PRO A 201 -9.68 -20.25 -8.30
C PRO A 201 -10.75 -19.34 -7.70
N THR A 202 -11.18 -18.34 -8.47
CA THR A 202 -12.26 -17.43 -8.12
C THR A 202 -13.11 -17.15 -9.36
N PRO A 203 -14.33 -16.58 -9.22
CA PRO A 203 -15.15 -16.16 -10.37
C PRO A 203 -14.44 -15.13 -11.28
N LEU A 204 -13.38 -14.50 -10.82
CA LEU A 204 -12.61 -13.52 -11.58
C LEU A 204 -11.51 -14.15 -12.47
N CYS A 205 -11.34 -15.46 -12.46
CA CYS A 205 -10.32 -16.15 -13.27
C CYS A 205 -10.47 -15.90 -14.77
N GLY A 206 -11.69 -15.69 -15.28
CA GLY A 206 -11.90 -15.31 -16.69
C GLY A 206 -11.32 -13.96 -17.08
N TYR A 207 -11.02 -13.08 -16.13
CA TYR A 207 -10.37 -11.78 -16.36
C TYR A 207 -8.86 -11.80 -16.03
N CYS A 208 -8.33 -12.97 -15.65
CA CYS A 208 -6.94 -13.12 -15.26
C CYS A 208 -6.01 -13.02 -16.49
N PRO A 209 -4.88 -12.31 -16.44
CA PRO A 209 -3.95 -12.23 -17.57
C PRO A 209 -3.25 -13.55 -17.87
N VAL A 210 -3.23 -14.51 -16.93
CA VAL A 210 -2.54 -15.80 -17.06
C VAL A 210 -3.41 -16.76 -17.85
N THR A 211 -3.38 -16.63 -19.18
CA THR A 211 -4.23 -17.39 -20.11
C THR A 211 -3.90 -18.89 -20.17
N THR A 212 -2.69 -19.28 -19.77
CA THR A 212 -2.26 -20.70 -19.71
C THR A 212 -2.73 -21.42 -18.44
N CYS A 213 -3.43 -20.71 -17.52
CA CYS A 213 -3.93 -21.31 -16.29
C CYS A 213 -5.18 -22.15 -16.58
N GLU A 214 -5.24 -23.37 -16.02
CA GLU A 214 -6.38 -24.29 -16.15
C GLU A 214 -7.73 -23.73 -15.70
N PHE A 215 -7.71 -22.70 -14.82
CA PHE A 215 -8.90 -22.01 -14.34
C PHE A 215 -9.24 -20.73 -15.14
N ASN A 216 -8.39 -20.35 -16.10
CA ASN A 216 -8.70 -19.26 -17.01
C ASN A 216 -9.71 -19.73 -18.05
N ARG A 217 -10.98 -19.44 -17.81
CA ARG A 217 -12.10 -19.77 -18.72
C ARG A 217 -12.46 -18.50 -19.48
N CYS A 218 -11.77 -18.22 -20.56
CA CYS A 218 -12.19 -17.26 -21.59
C CYS A 218 -12.94 -17.98 -22.70
#